data_e458afda9c344ae0681e629aa9f4bb80
#
_entry.id   e458afda9c344ae0681e629aa9f4bb80
#
_cell.length_a   1.000
_cell.length_b   1.000
_cell.length_c   1.000
_cell.angle_alpha   90.00
_cell.angle_beta   90.00
_cell.angle_gamma   90.00
#
_symmetry.space_group_name_H-M   'P 1'
#
loop_
_entity.id
_entity.type
_entity.pdbx_description
1 polymer ?
#
loop_
_entity_poly.entity_id
_entity_poly.type
_entity_poly.pdbx_seq_one_letter_code
_entity_poly.pdbx_strand_id
1 'polypeptide(L)'
;HLVEELVAPQRALGAVLEISSRGDGPEPACRRNPGVMFGLANILDNAVDFATSRVTVEGRWTQERVWIEIRDDGPGFSSEVLLRAGEPYVTTRSHDRPQSGGTVGAGLGLGLFIAKTLIERSGAQLALMNVAAPDAHGAIVRVSWARHIFERGAAPRHSPELSIRAPLPPRDAVPI
;
A
#
# COMPACT_ATOMS: atom_id res chain seq x y z
N HIS A 1 -2.59 6.99 7.17
CA HIS A 1 -2.18 6.04 8.24
C HIS A 1 -1.56 4.73 7.71
N LEU A 2 -2.19 3.99 6.75
CA LEU A 2 -1.62 2.73 6.23
C LEU A 2 -0.25 2.96 5.56
N VAL A 3 -0.16 3.98 4.71
CA VAL A 3 1.08 4.32 3.99
C VAL A 3 2.16 4.80 4.96
N GLU A 4 1.83 5.60 5.95
CA GLU A 4 2.75 6.07 6.98
C GLU A 4 3.29 4.92 7.84
N GLU A 5 2.42 3.96 8.21
CA GLU A 5 2.81 2.78 8.97
C GLU A 5 3.75 1.86 8.17
N LEU A 6 3.50 1.73 6.86
CA LEU A 6 4.34 0.97 5.94
C LEU A 6 5.77 1.50 5.88
N VAL A 7 5.91 2.82 5.85
CA VAL A 7 7.19 3.50 5.59
C VAL A 7 8.02 3.73 6.85
N ALA A 8 7.42 3.73 8.02
CA ALA A 8 8.10 4.03 9.27
C ALA A 8 9.39 3.20 9.53
N PRO A 9 9.45 1.90 9.22
CA PRO A 9 10.67 1.09 9.39
C PRO A 9 11.78 1.40 8.39
N GLN A 10 11.43 1.92 7.21
CA GLN A 10 12.34 2.03 6.04
C GLN A 10 13.11 3.35 5.97
N ARG A 11 12.80 4.33 6.83
CA ARG A 11 13.44 5.66 6.84
C ARG A 11 14.95 5.67 7.07
N ALA A 12 15.53 4.54 7.45
CA ALA A 12 16.95 4.41 7.77
C ALA A 12 17.83 3.91 6.60
N LEU A 13 17.29 3.60 5.42
CA LEU A 13 17.95 2.79 4.39
C LEU A 13 18.60 3.57 3.22
N GLY A 14 18.84 4.87 3.37
CA GLY A 14 19.70 5.62 2.42
C GLY A 14 19.01 6.18 1.18
N ALA A 15 17.85 5.72 0.77
CA ALA A 15 17.05 6.35 -0.29
C ALA A 15 16.12 7.42 0.30
N VAL A 16 15.90 8.50 -0.45
CA VAL A 16 14.89 9.51 -0.09
C VAL A 16 13.50 8.92 -0.28
N LEU A 17 12.73 8.86 0.80
CA LEU A 17 11.39 8.30 0.81
C LEU A 17 10.35 9.42 0.84
N GLU A 18 9.62 9.59 -0.26
CA GLU A 18 8.53 10.56 -0.40
C GLU A 18 7.18 9.87 -0.24
N ILE A 19 6.34 10.43 0.64
CA ILE A 19 5.03 9.86 0.94
C ILE A 19 3.97 10.91 0.66
N SER A 20 2.92 10.52 -0.06
CA SER A 20 1.76 11.35 -0.28
C SER A 20 0.47 10.53 -0.27
N SER A 21 -0.62 11.18 0.06
CA SER A 21 -1.95 10.58 -0.05
C SER A 21 -2.96 11.63 -0.49
N ARG A 22 -3.82 11.29 -1.47
CA ARG A 22 -4.85 12.18 -1.99
C ARG A 22 -5.99 11.41 -2.64
N GLY A 23 -7.16 12.01 -2.66
CA GLY A 23 -8.30 11.39 -3.37
C GLY A 23 -9.57 12.20 -3.29
N ASP A 24 -10.63 11.65 -3.88
CA ASP A 24 -11.94 12.26 -3.95
C ASP A 24 -12.82 11.77 -2.81
N GLY A 25 -13.36 12.72 -2.04
CA GLY A 25 -14.22 12.44 -0.90
C GLY A 25 -13.45 11.95 0.35
N PRO A 26 -14.16 11.36 1.31
CA PRO A 26 -13.57 10.95 2.58
C PRO A 26 -12.51 9.86 2.38
N GLU A 27 -11.44 9.96 3.15
CA GLU A 27 -10.39 8.94 3.17
C GLU A 27 -10.97 7.56 3.52
N PRO A 28 -10.61 6.50 2.76
CA PRO A 28 -11.13 5.16 3.02
C PRO A 28 -10.59 4.64 4.35
N ALA A 29 -11.47 4.00 5.13
CA ALA A 29 -11.09 3.32 6.35
C ALA A 29 -10.83 1.84 6.04
N CYS A 30 -9.71 1.30 6.51
CA CYS A 30 -9.45 -0.13 6.39
C CYS A 30 -9.17 -0.76 7.76
N ARG A 31 -9.44 -2.05 7.84
CA ARG A 31 -8.95 -2.86 8.96
C ARG A 31 -7.52 -3.31 8.65
N ARG A 32 -6.65 -3.24 9.65
CA ARG A 32 -5.28 -3.72 9.53
C ARG A 32 -5.28 -5.19 9.07
N ASN A 33 -4.65 -5.45 7.93
CA ASN A 33 -4.46 -6.79 7.40
C ASN A 33 -2.96 -7.12 7.38
N PRO A 34 -2.48 -8.02 8.27
CA PRO A 34 -1.06 -8.36 8.35
C PRO A 34 -0.48 -8.87 7.04
N GLY A 35 -1.26 -9.63 6.24
CA GLY A 35 -0.82 -10.12 4.94
C GLY A 35 -0.59 -9.00 3.93
N VAL A 36 -1.49 -8.00 3.89
CA VAL A 36 -1.33 -6.82 3.04
C VAL A 36 -0.12 -6.01 3.48
N MET A 37 0.05 -5.78 4.79
CA MET A 37 1.21 -5.05 5.33
C MET A 37 2.51 -5.75 4.97
N PHE A 38 2.60 -7.06 5.15
CA PHE A 38 3.79 -7.83 4.79
C PHE A 38 4.06 -7.80 3.29
N GLY A 39 3.02 -7.93 2.44
CA GLY A 39 3.14 -7.85 1.00
C GLY A 39 3.64 -6.49 0.52
N LEU A 40 3.06 -5.40 1.04
CA LEU A 40 3.48 -4.03 0.72
C LEU A 40 4.91 -3.75 1.22
N ALA A 41 5.29 -4.25 2.42
CA ALA A 41 6.66 -4.11 2.93
C ALA A 41 7.68 -4.78 1.98
N ASN A 42 7.41 -6.01 1.51
CA ASN A 42 8.29 -6.67 0.53
C ASN A 42 8.42 -5.88 -0.79
N ILE A 43 7.33 -5.25 -1.26
CA ILE A 43 7.39 -4.40 -2.46
C ILE A 43 8.24 -3.17 -2.19
N LEU A 44 8.08 -2.53 -1.03
CA LEU A 44 8.84 -1.35 -0.64
C LEU A 44 10.32 -1.66 -0.45
N ASP A 45 10.66 -2.79 0.19
CA ASP A 45 12.04 -3.28 0.33
C ASP A 45 12.70 -3.44 -1.04
N ASN A 46 11.99 -4.05 -2.00
CA ASN A 46 12.49 -4.16 -3.37
C ASN A 46 12.70 -2.78 -4.02
N ALA A 47 11.74 -1.86 -3.86
CA ALA A 47 11.88 -0.51 -4.42
C ALA A 47 13.11 0.22 -3.85
N VAL A 48 13.35 0.13 -2.54
CA VAL A 48 14.51 0.72 -1.87
C VAL A 48 15.83 0.07 -2.33
N ASP A 49 15.84 -1.26 -2.49
CA ASP A 49 17.03 -2.00 -2.92
C ASP A 49 17.45 -1.67 -4.37
N PHE A 50 16.50 -1.36 -5.24
CA PHE A 50 16.75 -1.07 -6.65
C PHE A 50 16.77 0.43 -6.97
N ALA A 51 16.31 1.28 -6.08
CA ALA A 51 16.36 2.73 -6.27
C ALA A 51 17.78 3.24 -6.45
N THR A 52 17.93 4.25 -7.29
CA THR A 52 19.18 5.01 -7.40
C THR A 52 19.29 6.03 -6.27
N SER A 53 18.22 6.74 -5.98
CA SER A 53 18.18 7.79 -4.95
C SER A 53 16.84 7.98 -4.27
N ARG A 54 15.73 7.62 -4.92
CA ARG A 54 14.38 8.01 -4.48
C ARG A 54 13.37 6.88 -4.63
N VAL A 55 12.53 6.75 -3.62
CA VAL A 55 11.31 5.94 -3.65
C VAL A 55 10.11 6.82 -3.28
N THR A 56 9.04 6.75 -4.07
CA THR A 56 7.79 7.47 -3.82
C THR A 56 6.69 6.47 -3.49
N VAL A 57 5.96 6.71 -2.41
CA VAL A 57 4.79 5.92 -2.02
C VAL A 57 3.57 6.82 -2.04
N GLU A 58 2.64 6.56 -2.94
CA GLU A 58 1.44 7.37 -3.10
C GLU A 58 0.18 6.55 -2.85
N GLY A 59 -0.64 6.98 -1.88
CA GLY A 59 -1.99 6.49 -1.65
C GLY A 59 -3.00 7.34 -2.41
N ARG A 60 -3.89 6.73 -3.19
CA ARG A 60 -4.96 7.42 -3.91
C ARG A 60 -6.31 6.73 -3.71
N TRP A 61 -7.40 7.50 -3.77
CA TRP A 61 -8.74 6.95 -3.73
C TRP A 61 -9.75 7.79 -4.49
N THR A 62 -10.78 7.09 -4.93
CA THR A 62 -12.02 7.66 -5.43
C THR A 62 -13.19 7.08 -4.64
N GLN A 63 -14.42 7.37 -5.04
CA GLN A 63 -15.59 6.72 -4.45
C GLN A 63 -15.66 5.22 -4.74
N GLU A 64 -14.99 4.74 -5.79
CA GLU A 64 -15.09 3.35 -6.27
C GLU A 64 -13.83 2.53 -5.98
N ARG A 65 -12.66 3.15 -5.94
CA ARG A 65 -11.36 2.47 -5.89
C ARG A 65 -10.41 3.10 -4.88
N VAL A 66 -9.53 2.25 -4.36
CA VAL A 66 -8.35 2.66 -3.57
C VAL A 66 -7.14 2.01 -4.20
N TRP A 67 -6.03 2.74 -4.32
CA TRP A 67 -4.76 2.16 -4.75
C TRP A 67 -3.57 2.77 -4.02
N ILE A 68 -2.53 1.96 -3.91
CA ILE A 68 -1.22 2.34 -3.41
C ILE A 68 -0.24 2.13 -4.56
N GLU A 69 0.55 3.13 -4.86
CA GLU A 69 1.59 3.09 -5.87
C GLU A 69 2.94 3.28 -5.20
N ILE A 70 3.87 2.35 -5.45
CA ILE A 70 5.25 2.43 -5.00
C ILE A 70 6.10 2.53 -6.26
N ARG A 71 6.90 3.59 -6.34
CA ARG A 71 7.76 3.90 -7.48
C ARG A 71 9.18 4.16 -7.02
N ASP A 72 10.14 3.58 -7.72
CA ASP A 72 11.57 3.90 -7.58
C ASP A 72 12.11 4.63 -8.82
N ASP A 73 13.32 5.14 -8.72
CA ASP A 73 14.09 5.77 -9.78
C ASP A 73 15.25 4.87 -10.26
N GLY A 74 15.13 3.57 -10.10
CA GLY A 74 16.10 2.57 -10.51
C GLY A 74 15.99 2.21 -12.00
N PRO A 75 16.58 1.08 -12.40
CA PRO A 75 16.61 0.67 -13.82
C PRO A 75 15.25 0.19 -14.34
N GLY A 76 14.24 0.01 -13.46
CA GLY A 76 12.97 -0.60 -13.81
C GLY A 76 13.01 -2.12 -13.87
N PHE A 77 11.88 -2.72 -14.23
CA PHE A 77 11.76 -4.16 -14.43
C PHE A 77 12.29 -4.59 -15.80
N SER A 78 12.99 -5.71 -15.85
CA SER A 78 13.31 -6.34 -17.13
C SER A 78 12.03 -6.88 -17.81
N SER A 79 12.10 -7.07 -19.13
CA SER A 79 10.97 -7.66 -19.89
C SER A 79 10.59 -9.03 -19.38
N GLU A 80 11.56 -9.84 -18.94
CA GLU A 80 11.31 -11.15 -18.34
C GLU A 80 10.49 -11.04 -17.05
N VAL A 81 10.85 -10.12 -16.14
CA VAL A 81 10.11 -9.89 -14.89
C VAL A 81 8.69 -9.42 -15.18
N LEU A 82 8.48 -8.52 -16.16
CA LEU A 82 7.16 -8.05 -16.53
C LEU A 82 6.27 -9.16 -17.10
N LEU A 83 6.84 -10.06 -17.91
CA LEU A 83 6.12 -11.19 -18.51
C LEU A 83 5.76 -12.27 -17.49
N ARG A 84 6.65 -12.50 -16.52
CA ARG A 84 6.52 -13.59 -15.52
C ARG A 84 6.25 -13.06 -14.11
N ALA A 85 5.68 -11.87 -14.02
CA ALA A 85 5.44 -11.16 -12.77
C ALA A 85 4.64 -12.01 -11.77
N GLY A 86 5.25 -12.28 -10.63
CA GLY A 86 4.64 -13.06 -9.57
C GLY A 86 4.76 -14.59 -9.73
N GLU A 87 5.58 -15.08 -10.63
CA GLU A 87 6.05 -16.48 -10.60
C GLU A 87 7.17 -16.60 -9.53
N PRO A 88 7.26 -17.76 -8.86
CA PRO A 88 8.34 -17.99 -7.91
C PRO A 88 9.70 -18.06 -8.64
N TYR A 89 10.76 -17.65 -7.96
CA TYR A 89 12.16 -17.69 -8.44
C TYR A 89 12.50 -16.76 -9.61
N VAL A 90 11.66 -15.80 -9.96
CA VAL A 90 11.99 -14.75 -10.93
C VAL A 90 12.68 -13.61 -10.21
N THR A 91 13.97 -13.40 -10.46
CA THR A 91 14.77 -12.32 -9.87
C THR A 91 15.80 -11.80 -10.86
N THR A 92 16.05 -10.50 -10.84
CA THR A 92 17.15 -9.85 -11.57
C THR A 92 18.39 -9.62 -10.69
N ARG A 93 18.33 -10.04 -9.41
CA ARG A 93 19.49 -9.92 -8.51
C ARG A 93 20.57 -10.91 -8.93
N SER A 94 21.75 -10.41 -9.28
CA SER A 94 22.95 -11.22 -9.40
C SER A 94 23.32 -11.77 -8.01
N HIS A 95 23.75 -13.04 -7.96
CA HIS A 95 24.09 -13.77 -6.74
C HIS A 95 25.26 -13.20 -5.93
N ASP A 96 25.94 -12.14 -6.44
CA ASP A 96 27.19 -11.61 -5.90
C ASP A 96 27.04 -10.43 -4.91
N ARG A 97 25.82 -10.01 -4.56
CA ARG A 97 25.66 -8.91 -3.61
C ARG A 97 25.44 -9.45 -2.20
N PRO A 98 26.28 -9.09 -1.21
CA PRO A 98 26.05 -9.51 0.18
C PRO A 98 24.72 -8.97 0.68
N GLN A 99 23.91 -9.85 1.28
CA GLN A 99 22.61 -9.52 1.85
C GLN A 99 22.79 -8.59 3.05
N SER A 100 22.43 -7.34 2.89
CA SER A 100 22.22 -6.46 4.04
C SER A 100 20.85 -6.79 4.63
N GLY A 101 20.86 -7.56 5.75
CA GLY A 101 19.84 -7.60 6.79
C GLY A 101 18.35 -7.75 6.44
N GLY A 102 17.98 -8.21 5.26
CA GLY A 102 16.59 -8.29 4.81
C GLY A 102 15.94 -9.66 5.04
N THR A 103 14.65 -9.67 5.09
CA THR A 103 13.72 -10.78 5.33
C THR A 103 14.10 -12.07 4.62
N VAL A 104 13.92 -13.22 5.28
CA VAL A 104 14.12 -14.56 4.73
C VAL A 104 13.42 -14.69 3.37
N GLY A 105 14.21 -14.89 2.29
CA GLY A 105 13.69 -15.00 0.91
C GLY A 105 14.11 -13.88 -0.05
N ALA A 106 14.71 -12.78 0.42
CA ALA A 106 15.07 -11.61 -0.40
C ALA A 106 16.06 -11.91 -1.56
N GLY A 107 16.82 -13.01 -1.49
CA GLY A 107 17.76 -13.43 -2.54
C GLY A 107 17.22 -14.46 -3.54
N LEU A 108 16.07 -15.07 -3.25
CA LEU A 108 15.55 -16.22 -4.00
C LEU A 108 14.48 -15.88 -5.05
N GLY A 109 14.17 -14.60 -5.27
CA GLY A 109 13.07 -14.20 -6.18
C GLY A 109 11.68 -14.53 -5.64
N LEU A 110 11.57 -14.84 -4.34
CA LEU A 110 10.30 -15.19 -3.71
C LEU A 110 9.53 -14.00 -3.16
N GLY A 111 10.20 -12.87 -2.91
CA GLY A 111 9.59 -11.70 -2.25
C GLY A 111 8.38 -11.16 -3.02
N LEU A 112 8.53 -10.93 -4.33
CA LEU A 112 7.45 -10.44 -5.17
C LEU A 112 6.32 -11.46 -5.33
N PHE A 113 6.63 -12.75 -5.43
CA PHE A 113 5.64 -13.83 -5.49
C PHE A 113 4.81 -13.90 -4.21
N ILE A 114 5.46 -13.84 -3.04
CA ILE A 114 4.78 -13.84 -1.73
C ILE A 114 3.93 -12.59 -1.60
N ALA A 115 4.49 -11.41 -1.94
CA ALA A 115 3.77 -10.14 -1.91
C ALA A 115 2.51 -10.19 -2.77
N LYS A 116 2.63 -10.64 -4.03
CA LYS A 116 1.49 -10.80 -4.94
C LYS A 116 0.43 -11.72 -4.34
N THR A 117 0.82 -12.90 -3.88
CA THR A 117 -0.11 -13.88 -3.31
C THR A 117 -0.89 -13.32 -2.11
N LEU A 118 -0.20 -12.65 -1.17
CA LEU A 118 -0.84 -12.09 0.02
C LEU A 118 -1.77 -10.92 -0.31
N ILE A 119 -1.36 -10.07 -1.24
CA ILE A 119 -2.12 -8.91 -1.70
C ILE A 119 -3.37 -9.36 -2.46
N GLU A 120 -3.25 -10.29 -3.41
CA GLU A 120 -4.38 -10.81 -4.18
C GLU A 120 -5.41 -11.55 -3.30
N ARG A 121 -4.96 -12.24 -2.26
CA ARG A 121 -5.87 -12.84 -1.26
C ARG A 121 -6.70 -11.82 -0.49
N SER A 122 -6.28 -10.58 -0.43
CA SER A 122 -7.08 -9.48 0.16
C SER A 122 -8.15 -8.92 -0.79
N GLY A 123 -8.23 -9.42 -2.02
CA GLY A 123 -9.12 -8.94 -3.06
C GLY A 123 -8.53 -7.76 -3.86
N ALA A 124 -7.24 -7.51 -3.74
CA ALA A 124 -6.52 -6.54 -4.54
C ALA A 124 -6.06 -7.11 -5.88
N GLN A 125 -5.71 -6.20 -6.78
CA GLN A 125 -4.96 -6.47 -8.01
C GLN A 125 -3.58 -5.83 -7.90
N LEU A 126 -2.54 -6.53 -8.34
CA LEU A 126 -1.18 -6.04 -8.39
C LEU A 126 -0.75 -5.89 -9.86
N ALA A 127 -0.23 -4.71 -10.21
CA ALA A 127 0.29 -4.41 -11.54
C ALA A 127 1.74 -3.93 -11.43
N LEU A 128 2.61 -4.45 -12.31
CA LEU A 128 3.99 -4.02 -12.48
C LEU A 128 4.11 -3.23 -13.78
N MET A 129 4.81 -2.12 -13.72
CA MET A 129 5.02 -1.23 -14.86
C MET A 129 6.42 -0.60 -14.76
N ASN A 130 6.93 -0.13 -15.89
CA ASN A 130 8.06 0.80 -15.91
C ASN A 130 7.58 2.22 -16.18
N VAL A 131 8.37 3.19 -15.76
CA VAL A 131 8.13 4.59 -16.07
C VAL A 131 8.22 4.78 -17.57
N ALA A 132 7.15 5.26 -18.17
CA ALA A 132 7.05 5.53 -19.61
C ALA A 132 7.37 7.00 -19.91
N ALA A 133 8.62 7.44 -19.69
CA ALA A 133 9.08 8.78 -20.03
C ALA A 133 10.48 8.70 -20.63
N PRO A 134 10.80 9.52 -21.67
CA PRO A 134 12.08 9.45 -22.39
C PRO A 134 13.30 9.64 -21.47
N ASP A 135 13.19 10.51 -20.49
CA ASP A 135 14.30 10.93 -19.61
C ASP A 135 14.15 10.43 -18.16
N ALA A 136 13.23 9.50 -17.90
CA ALA A 136 13.01 8.97 -16.57
C ALA A 136 12.94 7.44 -16.58
N HIS A 137 13.67 6.84 -15.65
CA HIS A 137 13.68 5.39 -15.42
C HIS A 137 12.99 5.07 -14.10
N GLY A 138 12.69 3.81 -13.88
CA GLY A 138 12.19 3.30 -12.62
C GLY A 138 11.10 2.27 -12.78
N ALA A 139 10.89 1.50 -11.71
CA ALA A 139 9.79 0.58 -11.60
C ALA A 139 8.60 1.23 -10.90
N ILE A 140 7.41 0.77 -11.25
CA ILE A 140 6.15 1.14 -10.62
C ILE A 140 5.42 -0.14 -10.24
N VAL A 141 5.09 -0.28 -8.97
CA VAL A 141 4.19 -1.32 -8.49
C VAL A 141 2.91 -0.65 -8.00
N ARG A 142 1.79 -1.00 -8.60
CA ARG A 142 0.47 -0.51 -8.21
C ARG A 142 -0.37 -1.64 -7.64
N VAL A 143 -0.87 -1.43 -6.45
CA VAL A 143 -1.83 -2.32 -5.78
C VAL A 143 -3.16 -1.60 -5.68
N SER A 144 -4.23 -2.22 -6.18
CA SER A 144 -5.55 -1.58 -6.24
C SER A 144 -6.66 -2.49 -5.74
N TRP A 145 -7.63 -1.89 -5.03
CA TRP A 145 -8.84 -2.55 -4.53
C TRP A 145 -10.09 -1.82 -5.04
N ALA A 146 -11.18 -2.55 -5.21
CA ALA A 146 -12.49 -1.93 -5.14
C ALA A 146 -12.70 -1.36 -3.72
N ARG A 147 -13.20 -0.13 -3.60
CA ARG A 147 -13.30 0.56 -2.30
C ARG A 147 -14.06 -0.26 -1.25
N HIS A 148 -15.19 -0.86 -1.63
CA HIS A 148 -15.99 -1.69 -0.72
C HIS A 148 -15.26 -2.94 -0.23
N ILE A 149 -14.28 -3.47 -0.99
CA ILE A 149 -13.43 -4.58 -0.56
C ILE A 149 -12.38 -4.07 0.42
N PHE A 150 -11.76 -2.93 0.13
CA PHE A 150 -10.75 -2.31 0.99
C PHE A 150 -11.32 -1.94 2.37
N GLU A 151 -12.54 -1.40 2.38
CA GLU A 151 -13.24 -0.99 3.60
C GLU A 151 -13.94 -2.15 4.32
N ARG A 152 -13.93 -3.37 3.77
CA ARG A 152 -14.57 -4.55 4.37
C ARG A 152 -13.96 -4.84 5.75
N GLY A 153 -14.84 -4.82 6.78
CA GLY A 153 -14.42 -5.06 8.16
C GLY A 153 -13.81 -3.83 8.87
N ALA A 154 -13.79 -2.67 8.22
CA ALA A 154 -13.60 -1.41 8.94
C ALA A 154 -14.80 -1.17 9.86
N ALA A 155 -14.56 -0.65 11.08
CA ALA A 155 -15.65 -0.21 11.94
C ALA A 155 -16.43 0.90 11.23
N PRO A 156 -17.77 0.91 11.29
CA PRO A 156 -18.56 2.01 10.74
C PRO A 156 -18.06 3.32 11.36
N ARG A 157 -17.81 4.31 10.51
CA ARG A 157 -17.48 5.65 10.99
C ARG A 157 -18.68 6.14 11.77
N HIS A 158 -18.51 6.36 13.06
CA HIS A 158 -19.52 7.03 13.87
C HIS A 158 -19.59 8.46 13.32
N SER A 159 -20.56 8.72 12.45
CA SER A 159 -21.02 10.08 12.25
C SER A 159 -21.51 10.55 13.60
N PRO A 160 -21.08 11.69 14.13
CA PRO A 160 -21.69 12.23 15.33
C PRO A 160 -23.15 12.54 14.94
N GLU A 161 -24.07 11.62 15.24
CA GLU A 161 -25.46 11.97 15.26
C GLU A 161 -25.60 13.11 16.25
N LEU A 162 -25.96 14.28 15.73
CA LEU A 162 -26.51 15.34 16.55
C LEU A 162 -27.70 14.71 17.30
N SER A 163 -27.45 14.30 18.54
CA SER A 163 -28.52 14.03 19.48
C SER A 163 -29.32 15.32 19.68
N ILE A 164 -30.33 15.50 18.85
CA ILE A 164 -31.39 16.46 19.13
C ILE A 164 -32.06 15.93 20.39
N ARG A 165 -31.64 16.47 21.52
CA ARG A 165 -32.28 16.26 22.80
C ARG A 165 -33.73 16.73 22.66
N ALA A 166 -34.67 15.79 22.66
CA ALA A 166 -36.08 16.09 22.75
C ALA A 166 -36.32 16.96 23.98
N PRO A 167 -37.12 18.04 23.89
CA PRO A 167 -37.42 18.86 25.03
C PRO A 167 -38.16 18.02 26.10
N LEU A 168 -37.72 18.13 27.33
CA LEU A 168 -38.37 17.57 28.51
C LEU A 168 -39.83 18.06 28.59
N PRO A 169 -40.79 17.20 28.89
CA PRO A 169 -42.17 17.62 29.14
C PRO A 169 -42.23 18.51 30.40
N PRO A 170 -43.16 19.46 30.43
CA PRO A 170 -43.28 20.37 31.54
C PRO A 170 -43.68 19.61 32.81
N ARG A 171 -42.94 19.87 33.89
CA ARG A 171 -43.31 19.49 35.25
C ARG A 171 -44.35 20.48 35.72
N ASP A 172 -45.63 20.16 35.61
CA ASP A 172 -46.69 20.80 36.42
C ASP A 172 -47.97 20.04 36.25
N ALA A 173 -48.30 19.20 37.23
CA ALA A 173 -49.65 18.93 37.69
C ALA A 173 -49.57 18.23 39.05
N VAL A 174 -49.62 19.02 40.09
CA VAL A 174 -49.98 18.55 41.46
C VAL A 174 -51.49 18.48 41.52
N PRO A 175 -52.14 17.32 41.81
CA PRO A 175 -53.57 17.31 42.14
C PRO A 175 -53.76 17.70 43.57
N ILE A 176 -54.78 18.55 43.78
CA ILE A 176 -55.38 18.90 45.07
C ILE A 176 -56.17 17.74 45.59
#